data_2df848690c7f45c3c42782f6f7036e18
#
_entry.id   2df848690c7f45c3c42782f6f7036e18
#
_cell.length_a   1.000
_cell.length_b   1.000
_cell.length_c   1.000
_cell.angle_alpha   90.00
_cell.angle_beta   90.00
_cell.angle_gamma   90.00
#
_symmetry.space_group_name_H-M   'P 1'
#
loop_
_entity.id
_entity.type
_entity.pdbx_description
1 polymer ?
#
loop_
_entity_poly.entity_id
_entity_poly.type
_entity_poly.pdbx_seq_one_letter_code
_entity_poly.pdbx_strand_id
1 'polypeptide(L)'
;MGLIHQRIVEVAESFIGMQEIPGNMGFKDDKFAQLMEDTGWQKGQAWCAYFAELVWKISYNGIPDMVTLLDKLFAAGAVKTFNNFKSDGSFVIDKNPNPGSVVIWQTWKNNQPHWTGHAGIVTNVINNNEIITIEGNTNSQGGREGIEVAEKKLHNYNYRGNMVLKGFIQPIL
;
A
#
# COMPACT_ATOMS: atom_id res chain seq x y z
N MET A 1 -13.61 -3.62 15.05
CA MET A 1 -12.94 -2.90 13.94
C MET A 1 -13.66 -1.57 13.75
N GLY A 2 -12.93 -0.45 13.71
CA GLY A 2 -13.53 0.88 13.49
C GLY A 2 -14.10 1.03 12.07
N LEU A 3 -15.06 1.95 11.87
CA LEU A 3 -15.71 2.15 10.57
C LEU A 3 -14.72 2.46 9.44
N ILE A 4 -13.69 3.27 9.72
CA ILE A 4 -12.68 3.60 8.69
C ILE A 4 -11.83 2.39 8.30
N HIS A 5 -11.46 1.55 9.25
CA HIS A 5 -10.71 0.31 8.98
C HIS A 5 -11.49 -0.62 8.03
N GLN A 6 -12.78 -0.81 8.31
CA GLN A 6 -13.65 -1.62 7.47
C GLN A 6 -13.77 -1.02 6.07
N ARG A 7 -13.98 0.29 5.95
CA ARG A 7 -14.10 0.97 4.67
C ARG A 7 -12.83 0.84 3.83
N ILE A 8 -11.64 0.96 4.45
CA ILE A 8 -10.37 0.77 3.75
C ILE A 8 -10.25 -0.64 3.17
N VAL A 9 -10.63 -1.65 3.96
CA VAL A 9 -10.63 -3.05 3.50
C VAL A 9 -11.59 -3.23 2.31
N GLU A 10 -12.84 -2.79 2.43
CA GLU A 10 -13.84 -2.89 1.36
C GLU A 10 -13.41 -2.18 0.07
N VAL A 11 -12.80 -1.00 0.19
CA VAL A 11 -12.26 -0.26 -0.97
C VAL A 11 -11.11 -1.03 -1.62
N ALA A 12 -10.19 -1.57 -0.83
CA ALA A 12 -9.08 -2.37 -1.37
C ALA A 12 -9.59 -3.62 -2.12
N GLU A 13 -10.55 -4.34 -1.52
CA GLU A 13 -11.18 -5.53 -2.11
C GLU A 13 -11.86 -5.22 -3.47
N SER A 14 -12.45 -4.05 -3.60
CA SER A 14 -13.15 -3.63 -4.83
C SER A 14 -12.22 -3.49 -6.05
N PHE A 15 -10.92 -3.39 -5.84
CA PHE A 15 -9.91 -3.26 -6.89
C PHE A 15 -9.19 -4.57 -7.25
N ILE A 16 -9.47 -5.67 -6.56
CA ILE A 16 -8.84 -6.97 -6.89
C ILE A 16 -9.08 -7.31 -8.37
N GLY A 17 -8.01 -7.71 -9.06
CA GLY A 17 -8.04 -8.07 -10.47
C GLY A 17 -7.80 -6.91 -11.44
N MET A 18 -7.68 -5.67 -10.99
CA MET A 18 -7.24 -4.56 -11.84
C MET A 18 -5.83 -4.81 -12.35
N GLN A 19 -5.62 -4.67 -13.66
CA GLN A 19 -4.37 -5.03 -14.33
C GLN A 19 -3.68 -3.83 -14.96
N GLU A 20 -2.35 -3.80 -14.85
CA GLU A 20 -1.54 -2.87 -15.62
C GLU A 20 -1.32 -3.34 -17.07
N ILE A 21 -0.95 -2.38 -17.91
CA ILE A 21 -0.29 -2.62 -19.20
C ILE A 21 1.20 -2.85 -18.89
N PRO A 22 1.80 -3.98 -19.31
CA PRO A 22 3.16 -4.35 -18.91
C PRO A 22 4.19 -3.23 -19.02
N GLY A 23 5.08 -3.16 -18.03
CA GLY A 23 6.14 -2.14 -17.97
C GLY A 23 5.67 -0.83 -17.34
N ASN A 24 4.64 -0.87 -16.53
CA ASN A 24 4.04 0.30 -15.88
C ASN A 24 3.57 1.35 -16.93
N MET A 25 3.00 0.89 -18.04
CA MET A 25 2.63 1.76 -19.16
C MET A 25 1.19 2.25 -19.12
N GLY A 26 0.45 1.93 -18.07
CA GLY A 26 -0.96 2.29 -17.85
C GLY A 26 -1.74 1.13 -17.26
N PHE A 27 -3.05 1.23 -17.28
CA PHE A 27 -3.94 0.21 -16.76
C PHE A 27 -4.97 -0.18 -17.82
N LYS A 28 -5.45 -1.42 -17.78
CA LYS A 28 -6.41 -1.94 -18.77
C LYS A 28 -7.81 -1.38 -18.57
N ASP A 29 -8.17 -1.06 -17.33
CA ASP A 29 -9.45 -0.44 -16.99
C ASP A 29 -9.29 1.09 -17.00
N ASP A 30 -10.06 1.79 -17.83
CA ASP A 30 -9.94 3.24 -18.02
C ASP A 30 -10.29 4.03 -16.75
N LYS A 31 -11.26 3.54 -15.97
CA LYS A 31 -11.65 4.21 -14.72
C LYS A 31 -10.57 4.06 -13.65
N PHE A 32 -10.00 2.87 -13.54
CA PHE A 32 -8.88 2.63 -12.63
C PHE A 32 -7.64 3.44 -13.06
N ALA A 33 -7.37 3.53 -14.37
CA ALA A 33 -6.29 4.36 -14.90
C ALA A 33 -6.44 5.83 -14.47
N GLN A 34 -7.63 6.41 -14.64
CA GLN A 34 -7.90 7.78 -14.22
C GLN A 34 -7.72 7.97 -12.71
N LEU A 35 -8.22 7.04 -11.89
CA LEU A 35 -8.06 7.10 -10.44
C LEU A 35 -6.59 7.05 -10.01
N MET A 36 -5.77 6.25 -10.68
CA MET A 36 -4.33 6.17 -10.42
C MET A 36 -3.60 7.43 -10.86
N GLU A 37 -3.95 8.01 -12.02
CA GLU A 37 -3.42 9.29 -12.48
C GLU A 37 -3.77 10.43 -11.52
N ASP A 38 -4.96 10.42 -10.93
CA ASP A 38 -5.41 11.41 -9.94
C ASP A 38 -4.60 11.33 -8.61
N THR A 39 -3.88 10.24 -8.34
CA THR A 39 -2.89 10.17 -7.25
C THR A 39 -1.53 10.78 -7.62
N GLY A 40 -1.35 11.18 -8.86
CA GLY A 40 -0.08 11.67 -9.40
C GLY A 40 0.82 10.60 -10.00
N TRP A 41 0.32 9.35 -10.13
CA TRP A 41 1.06 8.30 -10.81
C TRP A 41 1.30 8.65 -12.29
N GLN A 42 2.49 8.33 -12.77
CA GLN A 42 2.91 8.53 -14.17
C GLN A 42 3.44 7.23 -14.76
N LYS A 43 3.30 7.08 -16.08
CA LYS A 43 3.82 5.93 -16.83
C LYS A 43 5.30 5.68 -16.53
N GLY A 44 5.65 4.42 -16.33
CA GLY A 44 6.99 3.98 -15.98
C GLY A 44 7.28 3.91 -14.48
N GLN A 45 6.38 4.41 -13.62
CA GLN A 45 6.56 4.35 -12.18
C GLN A 45 5.94 3.07 -11.59
N ALA A 46 6.64 2.45 -10.63
CA ALA A 46 6.04 1.44 -9.76
C ALA A 46 4.87 2.05 -8.97
N TRP A 47 3.81 1.30 -8.75
CA TRP A 47 2.55 1.87 -8.28
C TRP A 47 1.97 1.27 -6.99
N CYS A 48 2.75 0.49 -6.24
CA CYS A 48 2.27 -0.08 -4.98
C CYS A 48 1.90 0.99 -3.93
N ALA A 49 2.71 2.04 -3.80
CA ALA A 49 2.43 3.14 -2.86
C ALA A 49 1.28 4.02 -3.35
N TYR A 50 1.18 4.31 -4.63
CA TYR A 50 0.06 5.02 -5.23
C TYR A 50 -1.27 4.26 -5.07
N PHE A 51 -1.24 2.93 -5.18
CA PHE A 51 -2.43 2.12 -4.91
C PHE A 51 -2.88 2.24 -3.45
N ALA A 52 -1.95 2.16 -2.50
CA ALA A 52 -2.28 2.35 -1.09
C ALA A 52 -2.84 3.76 -0.81
N GLU A 53 -2.28 4.78 -1.45
CA GLU A 53 -2.79 6.16 -1.43
C GLU A 53 -4.22 6.23 -1.96
N LEU A 54 -4.48 5.68 -3.15
CA LEU A 54 -5.80 5.64 -3.77
C LEU A 54 -6.84 5.04 -2.83
N VAL A 55 -6.55 3.87 -2.26
CA VAL A 55 -7.44 3.18 -1.32
C VAL A 55 -7.76 4.06 -0.11
N TRP A 56 -6.75 4.66 0.50
CA TRP A 56 -6.95 5.52 1.66
C TRP A 56 -7.71 6.80 1.30
N LYS A 57 -7.37 7.49 0.21
CA LYS A 57 -8.07 8.72 -0.22
C LYS A 57 -9.56 8.46 -0.49
N ILE A 58 -9.91 7.37 -1.15
CA ILE A 58 -11.32 6.99 -1.36
C ILE A 58 -11.99 6.70 -0.02
N SER A 59 -11.31 6.04 0.90
CA SER A 59 -11.88 5.69 2.20
C SER A 59 -12.12 6.90 3.08
N TYR A 60 -11.25 7.90 3.02
CA TYR A 60 -11.39 9.17 3.72
C TYR A 60 -12.17 10.24 2.92
N ASN A 61 -12.75 9.86 1.77
CA ASN A 61 -13.60 10.78 1.01
C ASN A 61 -14.77 11.28 1.88
N GLY A 62 -14.93 12.60 1.96
CA GLY A 62 -15.86 13.27 2.89
C GLY A 62 -15.17 13.94 4.09
N ILE A 63 -13.86 13.76 4.25
CA ILE A 63 -13.03 14.45 5.25
C ILE A 63 -11.90 15.19 4.51
N PRO A 64 -12.17 16.43 3.98
CA PRO A 64 -11.25 17.14 3.07
C PRO A 64 -9.86 17.38 3.66
N ASP A 65 -9.78 17.71 4.95
CA ASP A 65 -8.51 17.94 5.63
C ASP A 65 -7.65 16.66 5.68
N MET A 66 -8.28 15.50 5.86
CA MET A 66 -7.59 14.21 5.82
C MET A 66 -7.08 13.90 4.41
N VAL A 67 -7.91 14.07 3.38
CA VAL A 67 -7.48 13.86 1.99
C VAL A 67 -6.30 14.75 1.65
N THR A 68 -6.35 16.03 2.04
CA THR A 68 -5.24 16.98 1.84
C THR A 68 -3.97 16.56 2.58
N LEU A 69 -4.10 16.01 3.79
CA LEU A 69 -2.96 15.48 4.55
C LEU A 69 -2.35 14.25 3.87
N LEU A 70 -3.19 13.32 3.41
CA LEU A 70 -2.73 12.13 2.69
C LEU A 70 -1.96 12.49 1.41
N ASP A 71 -2.43 13.47 0.64
CA ASP A 71 -1.71 13.99 -0.55
C ASP A 71 -0.29 14.47 -0.24
N LYS A 72 -0.05 14.97 0.96
CA LYS A 72 1.28 15.42 1.40
C LYS A 72 2.16 14.28 1.91
N LEU A 73 1.56 13.24 2.48
CA LEU A 73 2.28 12.18 3.17
C LEU A 73 2.61 11.00 2.27
N PHE A 74 1.71 10.63 1.35
CA PHE A 74 2.02 9.61 0.37
C PHE A 74 3.06 10.11 -0.64
N ALA A 75 3.82 9.21 -1.19
CA ALA A 75 4.85 9.47 -2.20
C ALA A 75 4.95 8.27 -3.15
N ALA A 76 5.60 8.45 -4.29
CA ALA A 76 5.84 7.40 -5.28
C ALA A 76 6.52 6.14 -4.70
N GLY A 77 7.36 6.31 -3.68
CA GLY A 77 8.12 5.24 -3.04
C GLY A 77 7.58 4.85 -1.69
N ALA A 78 7.41 3.55 -1.44
CA ALA A 78 6.91 3.00 -0.19
C ALA A 78 7.73 3.44 1.05
N VAL A 79 9.06 3.39 0.96
CA VAL A 79 9.95 3.82 2.05
C VAL A 79 9.85 5.32 2.30
N LYS A 80 9.73 6.12 1.24
CA LYS A 80 9.53 7.57 1.35
C LYS A 80 8.20 7.90 2.02
N THR A 81 7.13 7.22 1.62
CA THR A 81 5.80 7.30 2.26
C THR A 81 5.92 7.04 3.76
N PHE A 82 6.50 5.91 4.16
CA PHE A 82 6.67 5.58 5.58
C PHE A 82 7.41 6.68 6.35
N ASN A 83 8.49 7.21 5.79
CA ASN A 83 9.28 8.24 6.43
C ASN A 83 8.51 9.57 6.57
N ASN A 84 7.69 9.93 5.58
CA ASN A 84 6.84 11.12 5.64
C ASN A 84 5.82 11.00 6.77
N PHE A 85 5.09 9.89 6.85
CA PHE A 85 4.12 9.64 7.93
C PHE A 85 4.79 9.62 9.30
N LYS A 86 5.97 9.01 9.41
CA LYS A 86 6.73 8.99 10.66
C LYS A 86 7.18 10.40 11.09
N SER A 87 7.59 11.22 10.15
CA SER A 87 8.06 12.60 10.44
C SER A 87 6.91 13.54 10.77
N ASP A 88 5.75 13.35 10.17
CA ASP A 88 4.55 14.13 10.46
C ASP A 88 4.02 13.87 11.87
N GLY A 89 3.98 12.60 12.28
CA GLY A 89 3.60 12.20 13.65
C GLY A 89 2.11 12.18 13.93
N SER A 90 1.24 12.51 12.98
CA SER A 90 -0.23 12.48 13.17
C SER A 90 -0.79 11.08 13.19
N PHE A 91 -0.09 10.11 12.61
CA PHE A 91 -0.50 8.71 12.52
C PHE A 91 0.31 7.81 13.45
N VAL A 92 -0.34 6.81 14.01
CA VAL A 92 0.35 5.77 14.77
C VAL A 92 1.13 4.88 13.81
N ILE A 93 2.41 4.69 14.11
CA ILE A 93 3.30 3.79 13.37
C ILE A 93 3.90 2.80 14.34
N ASP A 94 3.70 1.52 14.08
CA ASP A 94 4.18 0.44 14.95
C ASP A 94 4.54 -0.83 14.15
N LYS A 95 4.65 -1.95 14.85
CA LYS A 95 4.93 -3.28 14.29
C LYS A 95 3.73 -4.23 14.39
N ASN A 96 2.59 -3.74 14.81
CA ASN A 96 1.38 -4.54 15.03
C ASN A 96 0.43 -4.37 13.84
N PRO A 97 0.15 -5.43 13.07
CA PRO A 97 -0.78 -5.33 11.95
C PRO A 97 -2.21 -5.12 12.46
N ASN A 98 -2.95 -4.23 11.78
CA ASN A 98 -4.39 -4.10 11.92
C ASN A 98 -5.05 -4.02 10.54
N PRO A 99 -6.27 -4.57 10.35
CA PRO A 99 -6.99 -4.37 9.10
C PRO A 99 -7.13 -2.88 8.78
N GLY A 100 -6.90 -2.51 7.51
CA GLY A 100 -6.89 -1.14 7.03
C GLY A 100 -5.54 -0.43 7.13
N SER A 101 -4.55 -0.96 7.86
CA SER A 101 -3.21 -0.35 7.92
C SER A 101 -2.46 -0.52 6.60
N VAL A 102 -1.60 0.44 6.29
CA VAL A 102 -0.60 0.31 5.23
C VAL A 102 0.62 -0.38 5.79
N VAL A 103 0.93 -1.56 5.26
CA VAL A 103 2.19 -2.25 5.58
C VAL A 103 3.28 -1.80 4.63
N ILE A 104 4.47 -1.53 5.16
CA ILE A 104 5.64 -1.14 4.39
C ILE A 104 6.78 -2.12 4.65
N TRP A 105 7.35 -2.65 3.58
CA TRP A 105 8.61 -3.37 3.58
C TRP A 105 9.69 -2.54 2.92
N GLN A 106 10.91 -2.64 3.44
CA GLN A 106 12.11 -2.02 2.89
C GLN A 106 13.03 -3.07 2.30
N THR A 107 13.48 -2.84 1.07
CA THR A 107 14.49 -3.72 0.42
C THR A 107 15.82 -3.61 1.15
N TRP A 108 16.51 -4.75 1.30
CA TRP A 108 17.87 -4.83 1.78
C TRP A 108 18.79 -5.33 0.66
N LYS A 109 19.91 -4.65 0.45
CA LYS A 109 20.95 -5.02 -0.53
C LYS A 109 22.30 -4.99 0.16
N ASN A 110 23.09 -6.03 0.01
CA ASN A 110 24.42 -6.10 0.63
C ASN A 110 24.38 -5.83 2.15
N ASN A 111 23.39 -6.36 2.86
CA ASN A 111 23.16 -6.15 4.29
C ASN A 111 22.92 -4.68 4.69
N GLN A 112 22.50 -3.84 3.76
CA GLN A 112 22.15 -2.45 4.00
C GLN A 112 20.71 -2.16 3.56
N PRO A 113 19.97 -1.30 4.29
CA PRO A 113 18.66 -0.86 3.88
C PRO A 113 18.76 -0.02 2.59
N HIS A 114 17.96 -0.38 1.60
CA HIS A 114 17.86 0.32 0.33
C HIS A 114 16.67 1.30 0.35
N TRP A 115 16.70 2.32 -0.48
CA TRP A 115 15.62 3.31 -0.58
C TRP A 115 14.31 2.76 -1.18
N THR A 116 14.37 1.62 -1.85
CA THR A 116 13.19 0.94 -2.42
C THR A 116 12.51 0.05 -1.41
N GLY A 117 11.25 -0.27 -1.66
CA GLY A 117 10.45 -1.15 -0.85
C GLY A 117 9.15 -1.52 -1.54
N HIS A 118 8.20 -2.00 -0.77
CA HIS A 118 6.86 -2.38 -1.23
C HIS A 118 5.81 -1.95 -0.21
N ALA A 119 4.59 -1.71 -0.68
CA ALA A 119 3.45 -1.32 0.14
C ALA A 119 2.25 -2.23 -0.14
N GLY A 120 1.44 -2.46 0.89
CA GLY A 120 0.17 -3.15 0.78
C GLY A 120 -0.84 -2.68 1.82
N ILE A 121 -2.10 -3.01 1.63
CA ILE A 121 -3.18 -2.80 2.61
C ILE A 121 -3.41 -4.10 3.37
N VAL A 122 -3.31 -4.09 4.68
CA VAL A 122 -3.68 -5.23 5.51
C VAL A 122 -5.20 -5.37 5.51
N THR A 123 -5.70 -6.54 5.15
CA THR A 123 -7.15 -6.82 5.17
C THR A 123 -7.55 -7.75 6.29
N ASN A 124 -6.66 -8.65 6.68
CA ASN A 124 -6.91 -9.57 7.79
C ASN A 124 -5.62 -9.89 8.56
N VAL A 125 -5.75 -10.12 9.85
CA VAL A 125 -4.68 -10.58 10.73
C VAL A 125 -5.06 -11.99 11.22
N ILE A 126 -4.33 -12.99 10.75
CA ILE A 126 -4.62 -14.40 11.08
C ILE A 126 -4.00 -14.75 12.43
N ASN A 127 -2.73 -14.36 12.63
CA ASN A 127 -1.99 -14.55 13.88
C ASN A 127 -0.76 -13.61 13.91
N ASN A 128 0.11 -13.77 14.89
CA ASN A 128 1.29 -12.92 15.11
C ASN A 128 2.34 -12.95 13.97
N ASN A 129 2.23 -13.88 13.03
CA ASN A 129 3.15 -14.01 11.90
C ASN A 129 2.46 -13.93 10.53
N GLU A 130 1.14 -14.12 10.51
CA GLU A 130 0.38 -14.26 9.27
C GLU A 130 -0.65 -13.16 9.10
N ILE A 131 -0.61 -12.52 7.95
CA ILE A 131 -1.60 -11.51 7.53
C ILE A 131 -2.08 -11.80 6.11
N ILE A 132 -3.22 -11.22 5.77
CA ILE A 132 -3.69 -11.07 4.40
C ILE A 132 -3.55 -9.62 4.02
N THR A 133 -3.01 -9.37 2.82
CA THR A 133 -2.88 -8.02 2.24
C THR A 133 -3.52 -7.97 0.87
N ILE A 134 -3.91 -6.78 0.44
CA ILE A 134 -4.21 -6.45 -0.95
C ILE A 134 -3.17 -5.44 -1.41
N GLU A 135 -2.55 -5.73 -2.54
CA GLU A 135 -1.39 -5.00 -3.02
C GLU A 135 -1.53 -4.65 -4.50
N GLY A 136 -1.15 -3.43 -4.85
CA GLY A 136 -0.93 -3.02 -6.22
C GLY A 136 0.49 -3.33 -6.67
N ASN A 137 0.73 -3.36 -7.98
CA ASN A 137 2.02 -3.69 -8.57
C ASN A 137 2.59 -5.01 -8.04
N THR A 138 1.76 -6.03 -7.98
CA THR A 138 2.07 -7.35 -7.49
C THR A 138 1.60 -8.41 -8.48
N ASN A 139 1.85 -9.67 -8.21
CA ASN A 139 1.32 -10.79 -8.98
C ASN A 139 0.86 -11.91 -8.06
N SER A 140 0.01 -12.81 -8.57
CA SER A 140 -0.51 -13.95 -7.82
C SER A 140 0.58 -14.92 -7.32
N GLN A 141 1.78 -14.86 -7.89
CA GLN A 141 2.91 -15.74 -7.54
C GLN A 141 3.98 -15.09 -6.63
N GLY A 142 3.80 -13.80 -6.29
CA GLY A 142 4.67 -13.09 -5.34
C GLY A 142 5.96 -12.55 -5.95
N GLY A 143 5.91 -11.42 -6.55
CA GLY A 143 7.06 -10.62 -6.99
C GLY A 143 6.83 -9.15 -6.68
N ARG A 144 7.89 -8.36 -6.68
CA ARG A 144 7.84 -6.92 -6.49
C ARG A 144 7.32 -6.19 -7.74
N GLU A 145 7.69 -6.71 -8.90
CA GLU A 145 7.26 -6.22 -10.21
C GLU A 145 6.07 -7.08 -10.64
N GLY A 146 4.89 -6.68 -10.26
CA GLY A 146 3.65 -7.33 -10.61
C GLY A 146 2.85 -6.50 -11.59
N ILE A 147 1.80 -7.09 -12.11
CA ILE A 147 0.96 -6.51 -13.16
C ILE A 147 -0.49 -6.30 -12.71
N GLU A 148 -0.79 -6.49 -11.44
CA GLU A 148 -2.18 -6.50 -10.96
C GLU A 148 -2.35 -6.02 -9.53
N VAL A 149 -3.59 -5.75 -9.15
CA VAL A 149 -4.03 -5.71 -7.76
C VAL A 149 -4.41 -7.12 -7.34
N ALA A 150 -3.73 -7.67 -6.34
CA ALA A 150 -3.98 -9.02 -5.88
C ALA A 150 -3.97 -9.15 -4.35
N GLU A 151 -4.75 -10.10 -3.86
CA GLU A 151 -4.69 -10.54 -2.47
C GLU A 151 -3.47 -11.45 -2.25
N LYS A 152 -2.83 -11.28 -1.11
CA LYS A 152 -1.67 -12.07 -0.67
C LYS A 152 -1.89 -12.60 0.74
N LYS A 153 -1.69 -13.91 0.93
CA LYS A 153 -1.53 -14.49 2.25
C LYS A 153 -0.03 -14.60 2.57
N LEU A 154 0.41 -13.89 3.58
CA LEU A 154 1.80 -13.84 4.02
C LEU A 154 1.98 -14.63 5.30
N HIS A 155 2.73 -15.75 5.23
CA HIS A 155 2.98 -16.65 6.36
C HIS A 155 4.07 -16.16 7.32
N ASN A 156 4.89 -15.19 6.86
CA ASN A 156 5.83 -14.46 7.68
C ASN A 156 5.97 -13.04 7.13
N TYR A 157 5.12 -12.14 7.60
CA TYR A 157 5.12 -10.77 7.11
C TYR A 157 6.35 -9.95 7.51
N ASN A 158 7.18 -10.42 8.44
CA ASN A 158 8.42 -9.73 8.82
C ASN A 158 9.48 -9.78 7.70
N TYR A 159 9.44 -10.80 6.87
CA TYR A 159 10.39 -11.01 5.78
C TYR A 159 9.67 -11.39 4.50
N ARG A 160 10.06 -10.76 3.39
CA ARG A 160 9.50 -11.00 2.07
C ARG A 160 10.61 -10.97 1.02
N GLY A 161 11.21 -12.14 0.73
CA GLY A 161 12.42 -12.20 -0.09
C GLY A 161 13.55 -11.39 0.55
N ASN A 162 14.07 -10.41 -0.18
CA ASN A 162 15.08 -9.48 0.31
C ASN A 162 14.51 -8.21 0.97
N MET A 163 13.23 -8.20 1.27
CA MET A 163 12.58 -7.10 1.97
C MET A 163 12.30 -7.47 3.44
N VAL A 164 12.49 -6.50 4.31
CA VAL A 164 12.24 -6.61 5.75
C VAL A 164 11.12 -5.62 6.13
N LEU A 165 10.25 -6.05 7.04
CA LEU A 165 9.18 -5.19 7.55
C LEU A 165 9.74 -3.88 8.12
N LYS A 166 9.31 -2.76 7.54
CA LYS A 166 9.60 -1.43 8.06
C LYS A 166 8.59 -1.00 9.12
N GLY A 167 7.34 -1.36 8.97
CA GLY A 167 6.25 -1.14 9.93
C GLY A 167 4.90 -1.00 9.27
N PHE A 168 3.91 -0.70 10.11
CA PHE A 168 2.53 -0.44 9.73
C PHE A 168 2.17 1.01 10.03
N ILE A 169 1.48 1.66 9.09
CA ILE A 169 0.87 2.97 9.27
C ILE A 169 -0.60 2.70 9.59
N GLN A 170 -1.03 3.08 10.79
CA GLN A 170 -2.39 2.81 11.26
C GLN A 170 -3.37 3.88 10.79
N PRO A 171 -4.56 3.50 10.27
CA PRO A 171 -5.59 4.49 9.99
C PRO A 171 -6.10 5.12 11.29
N ILE A 172 -6.48 6.39 11.21
CA ILE A 172 -7.00 7.18 12.32
C ILE A 172 -8.35 7.80 11.95
N LEU A 173 -9.23 7.87 12.93
CA LEU A 173 -10.41 8.76 13.02
C LEU A 173 -10.75 8.95 14.45
#